data_627e550e0f4ef1e3e4fb1e3f4ffc2fb8
#
_entry.id   627e550e0f4ef1e3e4fb1e3f4ffc2fb8
#
_cell.length_a   1.000
_cell.length_b   1.000
_cell.length_c   1.000
_cell.angle_alpha   90.00
_cell.angle_beta   90.00
_cell.angle_gamma   90.00
#
_symmetry.space_group_name_H-M   'P 1'
#
loop_
_entity.id
_entity.type
_entity.pdbx_description
1 polymer ?
#
loop_
_entity_poly.entity_id
_entity_poly.type
_entity_poly.pdbx_seq_one_letter_code
_entity_poly.pdbx_strand_id
1 'polypeptide(L)'
;MIAVLKAGYLSLRPEHSVVAVGPIPVADFVGGEACVACHAAQTTAWQRSQHARAMQRASPQTVQGKFDDARFPYAGVQSTFSRRDERFVVRTDGPDGKLADFDVKYTFGVEPLQQYLVELPGGRLQALSIAWDTRPQAAGGERWFHLYPNDRIDHRDGLHWTGRQQNWNFMCADCHSVNVRKQYDATNGTYATTWSDLSVGCEGCHGPGSAHIAWAKDKPPSDARMGLTVALDQRHGAKWTIDPASGNAKRDPPRVGDRRSTCARNAMHGGRKSPKVTSPVDRSSITTFPRC
;
A
#
# COMPACT_ATOMS: atom_id res chain seq x y z
N MET A 1 -72.24 16.69 -3.24
CA MET A 1 -71.29 16.19 -2.26
C MET A 1 -70.54 15.01 -2.88
N ILE A 2 -69.32 15.23 -3.30
CA ILE A 2 -68.48 14.22 -3.93
C ILE A 2 -67.39 13.86 -2.91
N ALA A 3 -67.40 12.62 -2.41
CA ALA A 3 -66.47 12.10 -1.47
C ALA A 3 -65.20 11.63 -2.25
N VAL A 4 -64.07 12.27 -2.02
CA VAL A 4 -62.76 11.87 -2.58
C VAL A 4 -62.14 10.86 -1.63
N LEU A 5 -62.08 9.59 -2.06
CA LEU A 5 -61.34 8.54 -1.39
C LEU A 5 -59.84 8.72 -1.65
N LYS A 6 -59.04 9.08 -0.62
CA LYS A 6 -57.59 9.03 -0.65
C LYS A 6 -57.14 7.58 -0.52
N ALA A 7 -56.70 6.97 -1.61
CA ALA A 7 -56.00 5.70 -1.58
C ALA A 7 -54.55 5.94 -1.02
N GLY A 8 -54.31 5.42 0.17
CA GLY A 8 -53.00 5.43 0.79
C GLY A 8 -52.08 4.41 0.09
N TYR A 9 -51.05 4.89 -0.64
CA TYR A 9 -49.99 4.04 -1.13
C TYR A 9 -49.10 3.64 0.05
N LEU A 10 -49.26 2.43 0.57
CA LEU A 10 -48.29 1.79 1.43
C LEU A 10 -47.09 1.42 0.56
N SER A 11 -46.07 2.22 0.62
CA SER A 11 -44.76 1.88 0.05
C SER A 11 -44.11 0.77 0.89
N LEU A 12 -44.24 -0.47 0.44
CA LEU A 12 -43.49 -1.60 0.95
C LEU A 12 -42.00 -1.35 0.59
N ARG A 13 -41.23 -0.76 1.51
CA ARG A 13 -39.80 -0.78 1.42
C ARG A 13 -39.34 -2.24 1.59
N PRO A 14 -38.55 -2.81 0.66
CA PRO A 14 -37.97 -4.11 0.88
C PRO A 14 -37.09 -4.00 2.13
N GLU A 15 -37.43 -4.73 3.18
CA GLU A 15 -36.53 -4.94 4.32
C GLU A 15 -35.31 -5.62 3.80
N HIS A 16 -34.22 -4.89 3.71
CA HIS A 16 -32.90 -5.49 3.48
C HIS A 16 -32.57 -6.34 4.70
N SER A 17 -32.77 -7.63 4.60
CA SER A 17 -32.32 -8.60 5.60
C SER A 17 -30.83 -8.39 5.80
N VAL A 18 -30.46 -7.79 6.93
CA VAL A 18 -29.08 -7.76 7.38
C VAL A 18 -28.76 -9.20 7.76
N VAL A 19 -28.13 -9.94 6.85
CA VAL A 19 -27.61 -11.27 7.16
C VAL A 19 -26.68 -11.07 8.34
N ALA A 20 -27.02 -11.65 9.48
CA ALA A 20 -26.21 -11.63 10.68
C ALA A 20 -24.89 -12.33 10.33
N VAL A 21 -23.86 -11.54 10.08
CA VAL A 21 -22.54 -12.06 9.77
C VAL A 21 -21.95 -12.58 11.06
N GLY A 22 -21.73 -13.90 11.17
CA GLY A 22 -21.17 -14.55 12.35
C GLY A 22 -19.85 -13.91 12.83
N PRO A 23 -19.31 -14.33 13.97
CA PRO A 23 -18.08 -13.77 14.53
C PRO A 23 -16.94 -13.84 13.50
N ILE A 24 -16.05 -12.83 13.53
CA ILE A 24 -14.86 -12.82 12.67
C ILE A 24 -13.94 -13.96 13.12
N PRO A 25 -13.57 -14.90 12.25
CA PRO A 25 -12.69 -16.00 12.64
C PRO A 25 -11.31 -15.49 13.04
N VAL A 26 -10.68 -16.16 14.00
CA VAL A 26 -9.25 -15.97 14.29
C VAL A 26 -8.48 -16.66 13.18
N ALA A 27 -7.58 -15.93 12.52
CA ALA A 27 -6.83 -16.46 11.39
C ALA A 27 -5.43 -15.83 11.34
N ASP A 28 -4.49 -16.59 10.78
CA ASP A 28 -3.12 -16.19 10.55
C ASP A 28 -2.87 -15.95 9.05
N PHE A 29 -1.88 -15.11 8.74
CA PHE A 29 -1.41 -14.90 7.39
C PHE A 29 -0.63 -16.13 6.91
N VAL A 30 -0.90 -16.58 5.70
CA VAL A 30 -0.30 -17.79 5.09
C VAL A 30 0.56 -17.48 3.88
N GLY A 31 0.52 -16.23 3.38
CA GLY A 31 1.18 -15.79 2.16
C GLY A 31 0.37 -16.10 0.89
N GLY A 32 0.51 -15.25 -0.12
CA GLY A 32 -0.26 -15.33 -1.37
C GLY A 32 -0.06 -16.64 -2.14
N GLU A 33 1.10 -17.28 -2.02
CA GLU A 33 1.39 -18.56 -2.67
C GLU A 33 0.41 -19.68 -2.25
N ALA A 34 -0.07 -19.66 -1.01
CA ALA A 34 -1.04 -20.62 -0.52
C ALA A 34 -2.41 -20.56 -1.24
N CYS A 35 -2.69 -19.44 -1.94
CA CYS A 35 -3.96 -19.22 -2.63
C CYS A 35 -3.95 -19.76 -4.08
N VAL A 36 -2.75 -19.90 -4.68
CA VAL A 36 -2.56 -20.11 -6.12
C VAL A 36 -3.26 -21.38 -6.62
N ALA A 37 -3.12 -22.49 -5.90
CA ALA A 37 -3.61 -23.80 -6.34
C ALA A 37 -5.14 -23.83 -6.50
N CYS A 38 -5.89 -23.09 -5.66
CA CYS A 38 -7.36 -23.05 -5.72
C CYS A 38 -7.88 -21.86 -6.55
N HIS A 39 -7.11 -20.77 -6.67
CA HIS A 39 -7.52 -19.50 -7.28
C HIS A 39 -6.65 -19.12 -8.49
N ALA A 40 -6.33 -20.07 -9.37
CA ALA A 40 -5.42 -19.88 -10.51
C ALA A 40 -5.84 -18.71 -11.44
N ALA A 41 -7.14 -18.60 -11.77
CA ALA A 41 -7.64 -17.53 -12.62
C ALA A 41 -7.49 -16.14 -11.98
N GLN A 42 -7.82 -16.03 -10.68
CA GLN A 42 -7.68 -14.80 -9.90
C GLN A 42 -6.20 -14.42 -9.74
N THR A 43 -5.35 -15.41 -9.51
CA THR A 43 -3.90 -15.21 -9.43
C THR A 43 -3.34 -14.66 -10.74
N THR A 44 -3.73 -15.24 -11.89
CA THR A 44 -3.32 -14.73 -13.21
C THR A 44 -3.77 -13.29 -13.45
N ALA A 45 -5.00 -12.94 -13.05
CA ALA A 45 -5.52 -11.58 -13.15
C ALA A 45 -4.75 -10.62 -12.23
N TRP A 46 -4.46 -11.03 -10.99
CA TRP A 46 -3.69 -10.26 -10.02
C TRP A 46 -2.26 -10.01 -10.49
N GLN A 47 -1.57 -11.01 -11.02
CA GLN A 47 -0.19 -10.90 -11.54
C GLN A 47 -0.04 -9.80 -12.60
N ARG A 48 -1.10 -9.50 -13.36
CA ARG A 48 -1.14 -8.42 -14.35
C ARG A 48 -1.47 -7.05 -13.77
N SER A 49 -1.86 -6.99 -12.52
CA SER A 49 -2.29 -5.76 -11.85
C SER A 49 -1.10 -4.94 -11.35
N GLN A 50 -1.36 -3.65 -11.08
CA GLN A 50 -0.39 -2.80 -10.39
C GLN A 50 -0.14 -3.24 -8.95
N HIS A 51 -1.10 -3.92 -8.30
CA HIS A 51 -0.93 -4.47 -6.95
C HIS A 51 0.19 -5.51 -6.88
N ALA A 52 0.26 -6.41 -7.85
CA ALA A 52 1.33 -7.42 -7.91
C ALA A 52 2.72 -6.78 -8.14
N ARG A 53 2.74 -5.61 -8.75
CA ARG A 53 3.96 -4.84 -9.07
C ARG A 53 4.18 -3.63 -8.16
N ALA A 54 3.37 -3.53 -7.08
CA ALA A 54 3.48 -2.42 -6.14
C ALA A 54 4.85 -2.34 -5.49
N MET A 55 5.51 -3.51 -5.30
CA MET A 55 6.89 -3.61 -4.86
C MET A 55 7.51 -4.91 -5.40
N GLN A 56 8.71 -4.83 -5.94
CA GLN A 56 9.42 -5.98 -6.53
C GLN A 56 10.90 -5.91 -6.17
N ARG A 57 11.60 -7.07 -6.16
CA ARG A 57 13.07 -7.08 -6.11
C ARG A 57 13.60 -6.46 -7.38
N ALA A 58 14.66 -5.64 -7.25
CA ALA A 58 15.31 -5.06 -8.41
C ALA A 58 15.96 -6.17 -9.26
N SER A 59 15.59 -6.21 -10.54
CA SER A 59 16.12 -7.15 -11.53
C SER A 59 16.00 -6.55 -12.93
N PRO A 60 16.64 -7.13 -13.96
CA PRO A 60 16.48 -6.67 -15.34
C PRO A 60 15.03 -6.68 -15.84
N GLN A 61 14.15 -7.51 -15.24
CA GLN A 61 12.76 -7.63 -15.60
C GLN A 61 11.87 -6.63 -14.89
N THR A 62 12.30 -6.09 -13.73
CA THR A 62 11.47 -5.24 -12.88
C THR A 62 11.88 -3.78 -12.89
N VAL A 63 13.16 -3.48 -13.18
CA VAL A 63 13.69 -2.11 -13.29
C VAL A 63 13.32 -1.54 -14.66
N GLN A 64 12.60 -0.42 -14.69
CA GLN A 64 12.17 0.26 -15.91
C GLN A 64 13.09 1.44 -16.27
N GLY A 65 13.72 2.06 -15.27
CA GLY A 65 14.62 3.18 -15.47
C GLY A 65 15.88 2.81 -16.23
N LYS A 66 16.42 3.75 -16.96
CA LYS A 66 17.69 3.59 -17.72
C LYS A 66 18.88 3.68 -16.76
N PHE A 67 19.51 2.52 -16.49
CA PHE A 67 20.75 2.38 -15.70
C PHE A 67 21.94 2.14 -16.64
N ASP A 68 22.08 2.98 -17.64
CA ASP A 68 23.08 2.97 -18.70
C ASP A 68 24.08 4.15 -18.53
N ASP A 69 24.52 4.39 -17.29
CA ASP A 69 25.33 5.54 -16.88
C ASP A 69 24.58 6.88 -17.04
N ALA A 70 23.25 6.82 -17.00
CA ALA A 70 22.40 7.99 -17.07
C ALA A 70 22.70 8.97 -15.93
N ARG A 71 22.72 10.27 -16.23
CA ARG A 71 23.05 11.34 -15.29
C ARG A 71 21.84 12.22 -15.04
N PHE A 72 21.64 12.59 -13.78
CA PHE A 72 20.56 13.47 -13.37
C PHE A 72 21.08 14.54 -12.40
N PRO A 73 21.11 15.83 -12.79
CA PRO A 73 21.52 16.92 -11.92
C PRO A 73 20.35 17.44 -11.09
N TYR A 74 20.55 17.61 -9.78
CA TYR A 74 19.56 18.24 -8.89
C TYR A 74 20.25 18.87 -7.70
N ALA A 75 19.86 20.11 -7.34
CA ALA A 75 20.33 20.87 -6.17
C ALA A 75 21.88 20.97 -6.03
N GLY A 76 22.62 20.88 -7.13
CA GLY A 76 24.10 20.92 -7.15
C GLY A 76 24.75 19.54 -7.05
N VAL A 77 23.97 18.48 -6.95
CA VAL A 77 24.43 17.08 -6.98
C VAL A 77 24.16 16.49 -8.36
N GLN A 78 25.14 15.80 -8.93
CA GLN A 78 24.92 15.00 -10.14
C GLN A 78 24.84 13.52 -9.75
N SER A 79 23.64 12.98 -9.77
CA SER A 79 23.42 11.54 -9.58
C SER A 79 23.69 10.77 -10.87
N THR A 80 24.18 9.53 -10.74
CA THR A 80 24.44 8.63 -11.87
C THR A 80 23.77 7.29 -11.60
N PHE A 81 23.08 6.76 -12.60
CA PHE A 81 22.39 5.48 -12.57
C PHE A 81 23.11 4.50 -13.47
N SER A 82 23.70 3.46 -12.89
CA SER A 82 24.53 2.50 -13.63
C SER A 82 24.17 1.06 -13.27
N ARG A 83 24.44 0.15 -14.19
CA ARG A 83 24.36 -1.28 -13.94
C ARG A 83 25.79 -1.84 -13.79
N ARG A 84 26.01 -2.61 -12.73
CA ARG A 84 27.27 -3.31 -12.45
C ARG A 84 26.93 -4.79 -12.27
N ASP A 85 27.22 -5.59 -13.28
CA ASP A 85 26.79 -6.99 -13.37
C ASP A 85 25.25 -7.10 -13.22
N GLU A 86 24.79 -7.82 -12.21
CA GLU A 86 23.36 -7.98 -11.91
C GLU A 86 22.80 -6.89 -10.98
N ARG A 87 23.63 -5.95 -10.52
CA ARG A 87 23.23 -4.89 -9.57
C ARG A 87 22.93 -3.59 -10.28
N PHE A 88 21.86 -2.94 -9.81
CA PHE A 88 21.51 -1.57 -10.17
C PHE A 88 22.08 -0.65 -9.10
N VAL A 89 22.88 0.30 -9.51
CA VAL A 89 23.63 1.19 -8.60
C VAL A 89 23.25 2.64 -8.89
N VAL A 90 22.95 3.38 -7.85
CA VAL A 90 22.84 4.84 -7.91
C VAL A 90 24.02 5.46 -7.17
N ARG A 91 24.77 6.31 -7.85
CA ARG A 91 25.78 7.17 -7.23
C ARG A 91 25.15 8.53 -6.98
N THR A 92 24.96 8.90 -5.73
CA THR A 92 24.33 10.16 -5.31
C THR A 92 24.85 10.58 -3.94
N ASP A 93 24.42 11.72 -3.41
CA ASP A 93 24.81 12.17 -2.08
C ASP A 93 24.16 11.31 -0.98
N GLY A 94 24.98 10.96 -0.02
CA GLY A 94 24.59 10.22 1.18
C GLY A 94 24.08 11.14 2.30
N PRO A 95 23.87 10.60 3.51
CA PRO A 95 23.40 11.37 4.66
C PRO A 95 24.40 12.43 5.13
N ASP A 96 25.65 12.32 4.73
CA ASP A 96 26.73 13.30 5.02
C ASP A 96 26.97 14.29 3.86
N GLY A 97 26.16 14.23 2.81
CA GLY A 97 26.26 15.06 1.61
C GLY A 97 27.37 14.65 0.64
N LYS A 98 28.09 13.56 0.92
CA LYS A 98 29.15 13.07 0.02
C LYS A 98 28.58 12.08 -0.97
N LEU A 99 29.12 12.11 -2.19
CA LEU A 99 28.77 11.15 -3.22
C LEU A 99 29.25 9.74 -2.83
N ALA A 100 28.33 8.79 -2.86
CA ALA A 100 28.59 7.38 -2.63
C ALA A 100 27.74 6.51 -3.56
N ASP A 101 28.14 5.25 -3.73
CA ASP A 101 27.42 4.27 -4.51
C ASP A 101 26.46 3.51 -3.61
N PHE A 102 25.20 3.37 -4.05
CA PHE A 102 24.14 2.69 -3.32
C PHE A 102 23.47 1.63 -4.21
N ASP A 103 23.37 0.41 -3.70
CA ASP A 103 22.67 -0.67 -4.40
C ASP A 103 21.14 -0.50 -4.28
N VAL A 104 20.46 -0.55 -5.42
CA VAL A 104 19.00 -0.62 -5.49
C VAL A 104 18.55 -2.03 -5.13
N LYS A 105 17.76 -2.17 -4.08
CA LYS A 105 17.25 -3.47 -3.60
C LYS A 105 15.88 -3.80 -4.17
N TYR A 106 15.02 -2.78 -4.27
CA TYR A 106 13.64 -2.96 -4.73
C TYR A 106 13.24 -1.82 -5.64
N THR A 107 12.31 -2.14 -6.54
CA THR A 107 11.49 -1.15 -7.24
C THR A 107 10.16 -1.04 -6.52
N PHE A 108 9.53 0.15 -6.52
CA PHE A 108 8.16 0.28 -6.07
C PHE A 108 7.38 1.29 -6.91
N GLY A 109 6.11 0.92 -7.19
CA GLY A 109 5.36 1.55 -8.25
C GLY A 109 5.77 1.07 -9.63
N VAL A 110 4.93 1.31 -10.63
CA VAL A 110 5.13 0.85 -12.00
C VAL A 110 4.62 1.82 -13.04
N GLU A 111 3.58 2.60 -12.74
CA GLU A 111 2.96 3.59 -13.61
C GLU A 111 2.18 4.62 -12.76
N PRO A 112 2.29 5.92 -13.02
CA PRO A 112 3.07 6.57 -14.08
C PRO A 112 4.54 6.78 -13.74
N LEU A 113 4.98 6.30 -12.56
CA LEU A 113 6.37 6.41 -12.13
C LEU A 113 6.82 5.14 -11.42
N GLN A 114 8.13 4.90 -11.47
CA GLN A 114 8.81 3.89 -10.66
C GLN A 114 9.86 4.55 -9.78
N GLN A 115 9.80 4.27 -8.47
CA GLN A 115 10.83 4.64 -7.51
C GLN A 115 11.71 3.45 -7.16
N TYR A 116 12.81 3.73 -6.48
CA TYR A 116 13.82 2.75 -6.14
C TYR A 116 14.12 2.82 -4.65
N LEU A 117 14.22 1.64 -4.02
CA LEU A 117 14.58 1.53 -2.61
C LEU A 117 16.03 1.12 -2.48
N VAL A 118 16.72 1.85 -1.65
CA VAL A 118 18.10 1.61 -1.26
C VAL A 118 18.14 1.14 0.19
N GLU A 119 18.97 0.16 0.49
CA GLU A 119 19.19 -0.28 1.86
C GLU A 119 20.38 0.46 2.49
N LEU A 120 20.10 1.15 3.59
CA LEU A 120 21.11 1.76 4.44
C LEU A 120 21.39 0.87 5.66
N PRO A 121 22.52 1.09 6.36
CA PRO A 121 22.85 0.33 7.56
C PRO A 121 21.70 0.27 8.58
N GLY A 122 21.60 -0.86 9.29
CA GLY A 122 20.57 -1.10 10.27
C GLY A 122 19.20 -1.49 9.67
N GLY A 123 19.17 -2.04 8.46
CA GLY A 123 17.95 -2.53 7.80
C GLY A 123 16.99 -1.41 7.39
N ARG A 124 17.49 -0.19 7.26
CA ARG A 124 16.73 0.97 6.81
C ARG A 124 16.58 0.93 5.29
N LEU A 125 15.34 0.81 4.81
CA LEU A 125 15.02 0.96 3.40
C LEU A 125 14.58 2.40 3.14
N GLN A 126 15.26 3.07 2.21
CA GLN A 126 15.03 4.46 1.87
C GLN A 126 14.58 4.60 0.42
N ALA A 127 13.50 5.35 0.21
CA ALA A 127 13.01 5.66 -1.12
C ALA A 127 13.81 6.81 -1.72
N LEU A 128 14.40 6.60 -2.90
CA LEU A 128 15.03 7.69 -3.64
C LEU A 128 14.01 8.73 -4.04
N SER A 129 14.35 10.01 -3.87
CA SER A 129 13.53 11.13 -4.35
C SER A 129 13.65 11.35 -5.86
N ILE A 130 14.58 10.66 -6.53
CA ILE A 130 14.69 10.62 -7.98
C ILE A 130 13.98 9.37 -8.48
N ALA A 131 12.99 9.55 -9.34
CA ALA A 131 12.13 8.51 -9.88
C ALA A 131 12.24 8.44 -11.42
N TRP A 132 11.82 7.33 -11.97
CA TRP A 132 11.67 7.14 -13.41
C TRP A 132 10.22 7.38 -13.84
N ASP A 133 10.01 8.30 -14.77
CA ASP A 133 8.72 8.53 -15.42
C ASP A 133 8.50 7.44 -16.46
N THR A 134 7.55 6.55 -16.21
CA THR A 134 7.30 5.35 -17.03
C THR A 134 6.37 5.62 -18.21
N ARG A 135 5.84 6.83 -18.33
CA ARG A 135 5.02 7.19 -19.49
C ARG A 135 5.85 7.15 -20.76
N PRO A 136 5.22 6.94 -21.93
CA PRO A 136 5.93 6.97 -23.20
C PRO A 136 6.65 8.32 -23.44
N GLN A 137 7.75 8.30 -24.14
CA GLN A 137 8.53 9.50 -24.49
C GLN A 137 7.67 10.55 -25.20
N ALA A 138 6.76 10.12 -26.08
CA ALA A 138 5.81 11.02 -26.77
C ALA A 138 4.87 11.77 -25.81
N ALA A 139 4.66 11.25 -24.58
CA ALA A 139 3.90 11.90 -23.51
C ALA A 139 4.81 12.63 -22.51
N GLY A 140 6.10 12.85 -22.84
CA GLY A 140 7.08 13.51 -21.98
C GLY A 140 7.66 12.62 -20.88
N GLY A 141 7.46 11.31 -20.96
CA GLY A 141 8.00 10.31 -20.06
C GLY A 141 9.37 9.75 -20.50
N GLU A 142 9.69 8.54 -20.08
CA GLU A 142 10.97 7.86 -20.25
C GLU A 142 12.17 8.71 -19.83
N ARG A 143 12.07 9.31 -18.65
CA ARG A 143 13.09 10.20 -18.11
C ARG A 143 13.21 10.10 -16.59
N TRP A 144 14.37 10.43 -16.07
CA TRP A 144 14.56 10.68 -14.65
C TRP A 144 13.98 12.03 -14.27
N PHE A 145 13.37 12.12 -13.08
CA PHE A 145 12.88 13.37 -12.53
C PHE A 145 12.94 13.32 -10.99
N HIS A 146 13.00 14.49 -10.37
CA HIS A 146 12.93 14.60 -8.92
C HIS A 146 11.49 14.83 -8.47
N LEU A 147 11.06 14.19 -7.38
CA LEU A 147 9.68 14.31 -6.86
C LEU A 147 9.34 15.72 -6.39
N TYR A 148 10.36 16.50 -6.03
CA TYR A 148 10.25 17.89 -5.59
C TYR A 148 11.08 18.78 -6.52
N PRO A 149 10.66 18.98 -7.78
CA PRO A 149 11.52 19.62 -8.80
C PRO A 149 11.74 21.11 -8.56
N ASN A 150 10.83 21.76 -7.81
CA ASN A 150 10.88 23.21 -7.53
C ASN A 150 11.52 23.55 -6.18
N ASP A 151 11.86 22.54 -5.39
CA ASP A 151 12.48 22.72 -4.08
C ASP A 151 13.98 22.45 -4.18
N ARG A 152 14.75 23.04 -3.27
CA ARG A 152 16.18 22.74 -3.15
C ARG A 152 16.41 21.92 -1.89
N ILE A 153 16.31 20.60 -2.04
CA ILE A 153 16.47 19.63 -0.95
C ILE A 153 17.91 19.15 -0.94
N ASP A 154 18.64 19.41 0.15
CA ASP A 154 19.99 18.90 0.37
C ASP A 154 19.99 17.82 1.48
N HIS A 155 21.14 17.21 1.74
CA HIS A 155 21.30 16.10 2.70
C HIS A 155 20.88 16.41 4.15
N ARG A 156 20.67 17.68 4.51
CA ARG A 156 20.21 18.11 5.84
C ARG A 156 18.70 18.27 5.91
N ASP A 157 18.01 18.25 4.79
CA ASP A 157 16.56 18.39 4.73
C ASP A 157 15.88 17.06 5.10
N GLY A 158 14.80 17.14 5.88
CA GLY A 158 13.99 15.97 6.24
C GLY A 158 13.33 15.25 5.06
N LEU A 159 13.17 15.94 3.91
CA LEU A 159 12.66 15.39 2.65
C LEU A 159 13.75 14.78 1.78
N HIS A 160 15.04 14.93 2.16
CA HIS A 160 16.13 14.25 1.45
C HIS A 160 15.91 12.73 1.45
N TRP A 161 16.36 12.05 0.39
CA TRP A 161 16.10 10.61 0.26
C TRP A 161 16.63 9.77 1.42
N THR A 162 17.66 10.21 2.12
CA THR A 162 18.17 9.57 3.35
C THR A 162 17.41 9.98 4.60
N GLY A 163 16.53 10.99 4.47
CA GLY A 163 15.78 11.57 5.57
C GLY A 163 14.64 10.68 6.05
N ARG A 164 14.09 11.05 7.18
CA ARG A 164 13.01 10.32 7.87
C ARG A 164 11.76 10.18 7.01
N GLN A 165 11.43 11.19 6.19
CA GLN A 165 10.22 11.20 5.37
C GLN A 165 10.27 10.17 4.23
N GLN A 166 11.46 9.72 3.85
CA GLN A 166 11.69 8.74 2.80
C GLN A 166 11.98 7.33 3.34
N ASN A 167 11.81 7.12 4.66
CA ASN A 167 11.99 5.81 5.27
C ASN A 167 10.84 4.87 4.92
N TRP A 168 11.09 3.92 4.03
CA TRP A 168 10.08 2.99 3.55
C TRP A 168 9.51 2.10 4.67
N ASN A 169 10.36 1.59 5.58
CA ASN A 169 9.93 0.71 6.67
C ASN A 169 8.79 1.31 7.51
N PHE A 170 8.79 2.64 7.66
CA PHE A 170 7.81 3.34 8.47
C PHE A 170 6.70 3.99 7.65
N MET A 171 7.03 4.61 6.51
CA MET A 171 6.11 5.45 5.76
C MET A 171 5.31 4.70 4.70
N CYS A 172 5.89 3.66 4.08
CA CYS A 172 5.35 3.09 2.85
C CYS A 172 4.96 1.60 2.98
N ALA A 173 5.69 0.85 3.85
CA ALA A 173 5.63 -0.61 3.91
C ALA A 173 4.22 -1.17 4.10
N ASP A 174 3.43 -0.57 4.99
CA ASP A 174 2.07 -1.05 5.33
C ASP A 174 1.09 -1.00 4.14
N CYS A 175 1.36 -0.15 3.13
CA CYS A 175 0.54 -0.05 1.91
C CYS A 175 1.12 -0.86 0.74
N HIS A 176 2.43 -1.13 0.74
CA HIS A 176 3.13 -1.76 -0.37
C HIS A 176 3.47 -3.23 -0.14
N SER A 177 3.24 -3.75 1.07
CA SER A 177 3.49 -5.15 1.44
C SER A 177 2.40 -5.66 2.37
N VAL A 178 2.30 -6.98 2.54
CA VAL A 178 1.27 -7.62 3.37
C VAL A 178 1.86 -8.07 4.70
N ASN A 179 1.12 -7.90 5.80
CA ASN A 179 1.48 -8.34 7.15
C ASN A 179 2.86 -7.82 7.58
N VAL A 180 3.10 -6.54 7.38
CA VAL A 180 4.38 -5.92 7.72
C VAL A 180 4.61 -5.92 9.22
N ARG A 181 5.77 -6.38 9.63
CA ARG A 181 6.30 -6.31 10.99
C ARG A 181 7.54 -5.45 10.97
N LYS A 182 7.45 -4.23 11.46
CA LYS A 182 8.55 -3.24 11.38
C LYS A 182 9.76 -3.66 12.22
N GLN A 183 9.53 -4.30 13.37
CA GLN A 183 10.54 -4.76 14.33
C GLN A 183 11.63 -3.70 14.55
N TYR A 184 11.18 -2.49 14.83
CA TYR A 184 12.07 -1.37 15.09
C TYR A 184 12.66 -1.46 16.48
N ASP A 185 13.99 -1.47 16.56
CA ASP A 185 14.75 -1.33 17.82
C ASP A 185 15.08 0.15 18.03
N ALA A 186 14.41 0.75 19.00
CA ALA A 186 14.60 2.18 19.31
C ALA A 186 15.95 2.47 19.97
N THR A 187 16.58 1.49 20.60
CA THR A 187 17.88 1.64 21.26
C THR A 187 19.01 1.79 20.23
N ASN A 188 18.96 0.94 19.19
CA ASN A 188 19.98 0.91 18.15
C ASN A 188 19.58 1.67 16.87
N GLY A 189 18.31 2.12 16.77
CA GLY A 189 17.78 2.80 15.59
C GLY A 189 17.68 1.90 14.36
N THR A 190 17.50 0.57 14.55
CA THR A 190 17.56 -0.42 13.48
C THR A 190 16.19 -1.05 13.20
N TYR A 191 16.03 -1.60 12.01
CA TYR A 191 14.85 -2.33 11.57
C TYR A 191 15.21 -3.78 11.22
N ALA A 192 14.34 -4.72 11.63
CA ALA A 192 14.32 -6.10 11.17
C ALA A 192 12.98 -6.40 10.48
N THR A 193 12.58 -5.53 9.56
CA THR A 193 11.25 -5.55 8.94
C THR A 193 11.03 -6.83 8.15
N THR A 194 9.88 -7.49 8.42
CA THR A 194 9.41 -8.68 7.71
C THR A 194 8.00 -8.46 7.16
N TRP A 195 7.61 -9.28 6.21
CA TRP A 195 6.28 -9.28 5.56
C TRP A 195 5.91 -10.70 5.13
N SER A 196 4.63 -10.96 4.90
CA SER A 196 4.15 -12.21 4.29
C SER A 196 4.28 -12.16 2.77
N ASP A 197 3.88 -11.03 2.15
CA ASP A 197 4.05 -10.78 0.72
C ASP A 197 4.79 -9.45 0.51
N LEU A 198 5.75 -9.45 -0.44
CA LEU A 198 6.54 -8.27 -0.77
C LEU A 198 5.70 -7.18 -1.43
N SER A 199 4.70 -7.56 -2.24
CA SER A 199 3.75 -6.66 -2.89
C SER A 199 2.37 -6.73 -2.21
N VAL A 200 1.37 -6.04 -2.77
CA VAL A 200 -0.02 -6.13 -2.29
C VAL A 200 -0.64 -7.43 -2.75
N GLY A 201 -0.45 -8.50 -1.99
CA GLY A 201 -0.98 -9.84 -2.23
C GLY A 201 -2.46 -9.99 -1.87
N CYS A 202 -2.98 -11.22 -2.03
CA CYS A 202 -4.38 -11.55 -1.81
C CYS A 202 -4.85 -11.19 -0.39
N GLU A 203 -4.05 -11.52 0.61
CA GLU A 203 -4.37 -11.27 2.02
C GLU A 203 -4.34 -9.78 2.42
N GLY A 204 -3.73 -8.91 1.59
CA GLY A 204 -3.79 -7.46 1.77
C GLY A 204 -5.22 -6.92 1.66
N CYS A 205 -6.07 -7.57 0.85
CA CYS A 205 -7.48 -7.23 0.67
C CYS A 205 -8.42 -8.17 1.42
N HIS A 206 -8.15 -9.47 1.38
CA HIS A 206 -9.03 -10.52 1.94
C HIS A 206 -8.79 -10.79 3.43
N GLY A 207 -7.68 -10.28 3.98
CA GLY A 207 -7.24 -10.60 5.35
C GLY A 207 -6.58 -11.98 5.45
N PRO A 208 -6.17 -12.38 6.66
CA PRO A 208 -5.49 -13.65 6.92
C PRO A 208 -6.27 -14.85 6.42
N GLY A 209 -5.60 -15.76 5.70
CA GLY A 209 -6.22 -16.84 4.93
C GLY A 209 -6.31 -18.20 5.63
N SER A 210 -5.68 -18.42 6.79
CA SER A 210 -5.60 -19.76 7.38
C SER A 210 -6.96 -20.39 7.68
N ALA A 211 -7.91 -19.61 8.21
CA ALA A 211 -9.27 -20.09 8.49
C ALA A 211 -10.06 -20.37 7.20
N HIS A 212 -9.82 -19.61 6.12
CA HIS A 212 -10.41 -19.90 4.82
C HIS A 212 -9.88 -21.21 4.23
N ILE A 213 -8.60 -21.49 4.34
CA ILE A 213 -8.00 -22.74 3.89
C ILE A 213 -8.59 -23.93 4.66
N ALA A 214 -8.76 -23.82 5.98
CA ALA A 214 -9.40 -24.83 6.79
C ALA A 214 -10.87 -25.05 6.35
N TRP A 215 -11.64 -23.96 6.19
CA TRP A 215 -13.00 -24.03 5.68
C TRP A 215 -13.09 -24.72 4.32
N ALA A 216 -12.17 -24.40 3.38
CA ALA A 216 -12.16 -24.97 2.04
C ALA A 216 -11.96 -26.48 2.03
N LYS A 217 -11.26 -27.05 3.03
CA LYS A 217 -11.07 -28.50 3.23
C LYS A 217 -12.34 -29.16 3.77
N ASP A 218 -12.94 -28.56 4.81
CA ASP A 218 -14.02 -29.16 5.57
C ASP A 218 -15.42 -28.74 5.07
N LYS A 219 -15.51 -27.60 4.38
CA LYS A 219 -16.74 -27.02 3.78
C LYS A 219 -17.97 -27.07 4.70
N PRO A 220 -17.92 -26.55 5.94
CA PRO A 220 -19.06 -26.58 6.84
C PRO A 220 -20.22 -25.75 6.25
N PRO A 221 -21.46 -26.27 6.23
CA PRO A 221 -22.59 -25.64 5.55
C PRO A 221 -23.01 -24.28 6.14
N SER A 222 -22.63 -24.00 7.38
CA SER A 222 -23.12 -22.85 8.15
C SER A 222 -22.22 -21.62 8.11
N ASP A 223 -21.04 -21.66 7.49
CA ASP A 223 -20.14 -20.51 7.46
C ASP A 223 -20.36 -19.64 6.22
N ALA A 224 -21.25 -18.66 6.36
CA ALA A 224 -21.53 -17.67 5.33
C ALA A 224 -20.30 -16.80 4.95
N ARG A 225 -19.23 -16.79 5.79
CA ARG A 225 -17.97 -16.08 5.51
C ARG A 225 -16.94 -16.95 4.82
N MET A 226 -17.16 -18.23 4.72
CA MET A 226 -16.18 -19.17 4.13
C MET A 226 -14.82 -19.09 4.85
N GLY A 227 -14.78 -18.83 6.15
CA GLY A 227 -13.55 -18.62 6.93
C GLY A 227 -12.81 -17.30 6.64
N LEU A 228 -13.36 -16.41 5.81
CA LEU A 228 -12.72 -15.12 5.50
C LEU A 228 -12.92 -14.11 6.62
N THR A 229 -11.83 -13.43 6.99
CA THR A 229 -11.87 -12.34 7.99
C THR A 229 -12.45 -11.05 7.40
N VAL A 230 -12.33 -10.86 6.08
CA VAL A 230 -12.83 -9.72 5.33
C VAL A 230 -13.78 -10.18 4.24
N ALA A 231 -15.06 -9.78 4.32
CA ALA A 231 -16.04 -10.01 3.27
C ALA A 231 -16.08 -8.81 2.32
N LEU A 232 -15.84 -9.05 1.02
CA LEU A 232 -15.84 -8.02 -0.03
C LEU A 232 -17.14 -8.01 -0.86
N ASP A 233 -18.20 -8.60 -0.33
CA ASP A 233 -19.50 -8.83 -0.97
C ASP A 233 -20.38 -7.57 -1.15
N GLN A 234 -20.03 -6.47 -0.50
CA GLN A 234 -20.84 -5.24 -0.50
C GLN A 234 -20.91 -4.48 -1.85
N ARG A 235 -20.31 -5.02 -2.91
CA ARG A 235 -20.33 -4.37 -4.23
C ARG A 235 -21.56 -4.72 -5.06
N HIS A 236 -22.25 -5.80 -4.76
CA HIS A 236 -23.44 -6.20 -5.50
C HIS A 236 -24.54 -5.15 -5.42
N GLY A 237 -25.06 -4.74 -6.59
CA GLY A 237 -26.13 -3.74 -6.70
C GLY A 237 -25.71 -2.29 -6.39
N ALA A 238 -24.45 -2.03 -6.06
CA ALA A 238 -24.00 -0.66 -5.79
C ALA A 238 -23.83 0.14 -7.08
N LYS A 239 -24.45 1.31 -7.12
CA LYS A 239 -24.23 2.33 -8.16
C LYS A 239 -23.33 3.44 -7.61
N TRP A 240 -22.55 4.05 -8.49
CA TRP A 240 -21.72 5.18 -8.15
C TRP A 240 -22.08 6.36 -9.04
N THR A 241 -22.34 7.50 -8.42
CA THR A 241 -22.62 8.76 -9.10
C THR A 241 -21.64 9.81 -8.62
N ILE A 242 -21.27 10.72 -9.51
CA ILE A 242 -20.46 11.88 -9.10
C ILE A 242 -21.41 12.88 -8.43
N ASP A 243 -21.09 13.27 -7.21
CA ASP A 243 -21.78 14.35 -6.50
C ASP A 243 -21.37 15.69 -7.15
N PRO A 244 -22.30 16.42 -7.79
CA PRO A 244 -21.98 17.64 -8.51
C PRO A 244 -21.49 18.76 -7.59
N ALA A 245 -21.83 18.73 -6.31
CA ALA A 245 -21.40 19.77 -5.35
C ALA A 245 -19.96 19.58 -4.86
N SER A 246 -19.51 18.33 -4.70
CA SER A 246 -18.18 18.02 -4.15
C SER A 246 -17.21 17.42 -5.17
N GLY A 247 -17.69 17.01 -6.36
CA GLY A 247 -16.90 16.27 -7.35
C GLY A 247 -16.55 14.83 -6.93
N ASN A 248 -16.98 14.38 -5.76
CA ASN A 248 -16.66 13.08 -5.23
C ASN A 248 -17.63 11.99 -5.69
N ALA A 249 -17.14 10.76 -5.83
CA ALA A 249 -18.00 9.62 -6.12
C ALA A 249 -18.85 9.26 -4.89
N LYS A 250 -20.18 9.29 -5.05
CA LYS A 250 -21.17 8.91 -4.06
C LYS A 250 -21.74 7.53 -4.40
N ARG A 251 -21.78 6.65 -3.41
CA ARG A 251 -22.30 5.30 -3.55
C ARG A 251 -23.77 5.22 -3.13
N ASP A 252 -24.58 4.53 -3.94
CA ASP A 252 -25.95 4.20 -3.63
C ASP A 252 -26.18 2.67 -3.74
N PRO A 253 -26.79 2.00 -2.73
CA PRO A 253 -27.05 2.51 -1.39
C PRO A 253 -25.78 2.82 -0.58
N PRO A 254 -25.85 3.68 0.44
CA PRO A 254 -24.75 3.95 1.34
C PRO A 254 -24.22 2.65 1.98
N ARG A 255 -22.95 2.63 2.39
CA ARG A 255 -22.41 1.45 3.07
C ARG A 255 -23.03 1.26 4.44
N VAL A 256 -23.33 0.00 4.73
CA VAL A 256 -23.68 -0.42 6.09
C VAL A 256 -22.38 -0.92 6.75
N GLY A 257 -21.85 -0.12 7.69
CA GLY A 257 -20.65 -0.44 8.46
C GLY A 257 -19.32 0.01 7.81
N ASP A 258 -18.27 0.07 8.62
CA ASP A 258 -16.93 0.61 8.26
C ASP A 258 -15.97 -0.49 7.76
N ARG A 259 -16.42 -1.37 6.85
CA ARG A 259 -15.59 -2.48 6.37
C ARG A 259 -14.44 -2.06 5.44
N ARG A 260 -14.53 -0.87 4.83
CA ARG A 260 -13.42 -0.31 4.04
C ARG A 260 -12.29 0.19 4.90
N SER A 261 -12.63 0.84 6.01
CA SER A 261 -11.62 1.29 6.95
C SER A 261 -10.92 0.11 7.62
N THR A 262 -11.53 -1.08 7.66
CA THR A 262 -10.88 -2.28 8.15
C THR A 262 -9.84 -2.80 7.15
N CYS A 263 -10.12 -2.85 5.84
CA CYS A 263 -9.13 -3.20 4.82
C CYS A 263 -8.02 -2.16 4.72
N ALA A 264 -8.36 -0.88 4.67
CA ALA A 264 -7.39 0.22 4.65
C ALA A 264 -6.66 0.35 5.99
N ARG A 265 -7.34 0.07 7.12
CA ARG A 265 -6.75 0.09 8.45
C ARG A 265 -5.82 -1.11 8.67
N ASN A 266 -6.14 -2.28 8.13
CA ASN A 266 -5.23 -3.43 8.15
C ASN A 266 -4.01 -3.20 7.26
N ALA A 267 -4.18 -2.56 6.10
CA ALA A 267 -3.07 -2.11 5.26
C ALA A 267 -2.26 -0.98 5.94
N MET A 268 -2.93 -0.01 6.58
CA MET A 268 -2.27 1.16 7.17
C MET A 268 -1.79 0.98 8.61
N HIS A 269 -2.29 -0.01 9.37
CA HIS A 269 -1.96 -0.16 10.79
C HIS A 269 -1.46 -1.56 11.18
N GLY A 270 -1.21 -2.45 10.21
CA GLY A 270 -0.57 -3.76 10.47
C GLY A 270 -1.13 -4.48 11.71
N GLY A 271 -2.44 -4.54 11.86
CA GLY A 271 -3.17 -5.36 12.85
C GLY A 271 -2.66 -5.38 14.30
N ARG A 272 -1.89 -4.42 14.76
CA ARG A 272 -1.34 -4.41 16.11
C ARG A 272 -2.24 -3.69 17.10
N LYS A 273 -2.73 -4.41 18.11
CA LYS A 273 -3.01 -3.82 19.43
C LYS A 273 -1.65 -3.39 19.98
N SER A 274 -1.40 -2.09 20.05
CA SER A 274 -0.23 -1.55 20.75
C SER A 274 -0.23 -2.09 22.19
N PRO A 275 0.92 -2.58 22.72
CA PRO A 275 1.01 -2.83 24.14
C PRO A 275 0.68 -1.54 24.87
N LYS A 276 -0.13 -1.63 25.93
CA LYS A 276 -0.42 -0.49 26.80
C LYS A 276 0.91 -0.01 27.38
N VAL A 277 1.40 1.11 26.87
CA VAL A 277 2.50 1.83 27.50
C VAL A 277 1.93 2.49 28.74
N THR A 278 2.19 1.89 29.88
CA THR A 278 1.94 2.47 31.19
C THR A 278 3.14 3.37 31.55
N SER A 279 3.17 4.56 30.99
CA SER A 279 4.01 5.67 31.47
C SER A 279 3.37 6.98 31.03
N PRO A 280 3.24 7.96 31.94
CA PRO A 280 2.67 9.26 31.61
C PRO A 280 3.70 10.08 30.84
N VAL A 281 3.50 10.23 29.54
CA VAL A 281 4.20 11.22 28.74
C VAL A 281 3.29 12.42 28.60
N ASP A 282 3.81 13.56 28.99
CA ASP A 282 3.21 14.89 28.97
C ASP A 282 2.59 15.21 27.59
N ARG A 283 1.32 15.67 27.60
CA ARG A 283 0.48 15.92 26.41
C ARG A 283 0.64 17.33 25.82
N SER A 284 1.70 18.05 26.09
CA SER A 284 1.78 19.48 25.74
C SER A 284 2.42 19.83 24.39
N SER A 285 2.72 18.84 23.51
CA SER A 285 3.36 19.14 22.21
C SER A 285 2.88 18.28 21.03
N ILE A 286 1.56 18.16 20.84
CA ILE A 286 1.02 17.57 19.60
C ILE A 286 0.48 18.71 18.74
N THR A 287 1.32 19.20 17.84
CA THR A 287 0.91 20.08 16.74
C THR A 287 0.05 19.29 15.76
N THR A 288 -1.12 19.79 15.49
CA THR A 288 -2.15 19.27 14.60
C THR A 288 -1.60 19.15 13.17
N PHE A 289 -1.61 17.93 12.60
CA PHE A 289 -1.40 17.72 11.16
C PHE A 289 -2.71 17.94 10.40
N PRO A 290 -2.67 18.56 9.22
CA PRO A 290 -3.86 18.73 8.39
C PRO A 290 -4.35 17.38 7.84
N ARG A 291 -5.66 17.23 7.78
CA ARG A 291 -6.35 16.06 7.20
C ARG A 291 -6.17 16.08 5.68
N CYS A 292 -5.75 14.94 5.12
CA CYS A 292 -6.02 14.62 3.71
C CYS A 292 -7.45 14.14 3.51
#